data_e99ec09b186152790739d66b21719b07
#
_entry.id   e99ec09b186152790739d66b21719b07
#
_cell.length_a   1.000
_cell.length_b   1.000
_cell.length_c   1.000
_cell.angle_alpha   90.00
_cell.angle_beta   90.00
_cell.angle_gamma   90.00
#
_symmetry.space_group_name_H-M   'P 1'
#
loop_
_entity.id
_entity.type
_entity.pdbx_description
1 polymer ?
#
loop_
_entity_poly.entity_id
_entity_poly.type
_entity_poly.pdbx_seq_one_letter_code
_entity_poly.pdbx_strand_id
1 'polypeptide(L)'
;MKKLILIDGAAGAGKSDLMEYVRSAAGGNMSINILSKITTRKARVKEEARVSDLEFVNEKKFESITNDGKYYTYQYSDARYGVNAEQIHESIEKYEFTFIIIRNKGLISKLQDDFKDKALVLHIFIYSDELRIKERLIKDGYDDNDIKFRLKRTQQVWEDYLTYSTNVIVIINNSNKADFHRKIETIISQYSDKNEPNDKFIIDSNDSFDLMPSLVGYKTAMQQQIQRYDYSKNVFLMMKFRNDNFKIYQYIQAELQKRGFNCVRADNQNWNITNNAYNPLAVLYCCKYGIALFDKPEKGANYNPNVAYELGVMHTQKKKCLILKHHSLEKVPFDIVKDLYVEYNMEIEFEKILDDWICSL
;
A
#
# COMPACT_ATOMS: atom_id res chain seq x y z
N MET A 1 9.95 6.66 -16.90
CA MET A 1 10.68 5.34 -16.97
C MET A 1 9.68 4.24 -17.31
N LYS A 2 10.02 3.29 -18.18
CA LYS A 2 9.14 2.16 -18.57
C LYS A 2 8.91 1.20 -17.41
N LYS A 3 7.77 0.51 -17.39
CA LYS A 3 7.35 -0.36 -16.28
C LYS A 3 7.04 -1.77 -16.78
N LEU A 4 7.66 -2.77 -16.16
CA LEU A 4 7.35 -4.18 -16.35
C LEU A 4 6.56 -4.66 -15.14
N ILE A 5 5.29 -5.01 -15.34
CA ILE A 5 4.38 -5.40 -14.27
C ILE A 5 4.21 -6.92 -14.29
N LEU A 6 4.74 -7.58 -13.27
CA LEU A 6 4.61 -9.02 -13.06
C LEU A 6 3.42 -9.29 -12.13
N ILE A 7 2.41 -10.01 -12.61
CA ILE A 7 1.19 -10.32 -11.86
C ILE A 7 1.22 -11.74 -11.36
N ASP A 8 1.06 -11.93 -10.06
CA ASP A 8 0.92 -13.24 -9.42
C ASP A 8 -0.33 -13.32 -8.52
N GLY A 9 -0.61 -14.48 -7.97
CA GLY A 9 -1.73 -14.74 -7.07
C GLY A 9 -2.43 -16.07 -7.37
N ALA A 10 -3.26 -16.51 -6.42
CA ALA A 10 -3.97 -17.79 -6.49
C ALA A 10 -4.97 -17.87 -7.65
N ALA A 11 -5.40 -19.09 -8.00
CA ALA A 11 -6.53 -19.31 -8.91
C ALA A 11 -7.80 -18.67 -8.31
N GLY A 12 -8.60 -17.94 -9.10
CA GLY A 12 -9.79 -17.24 -8.60
C GLY A 12 -9.50 -15.93 -7.85
N ALA A 13 -8.24 -15.51 -7.66
CA ALA A 13 -7.91 -14.25 -6.99
C ALA A 13 -8.27 -12.98 -7.79
N GLY A 14 -8.47 -13.07 -9.13
CA GLY A 14 -8.90 -11.94 -9.95
C GLY A 14 -7.88 -11.49 -11.00
N LYS A 15 -6.82 -12.27 -11.28
CA LYS A 15 -5.80 -11.92 -12.30
C LYS A 15 -6.37 -11.64 -13.69
N SER A 16 -7.31 -12.48 -14.14
CA SER A 16 -7.97 -12.29 -15.46
C SER A 16 -8.84 -11.04 -15.47
N ASP A 17 -9.51 -10.73 -14.37
CA ASP A 17 -10.31 -9.50 -14.23
C ASP A 17 -9.42 -8.25 -14.25
N LEU A 18 -8.25 -8.29 -13.57
CA LEU A 18 -7.24 -7.23 -13.67
C LEU A 18 -6.81 -7.02 -15.13
N MET A 19 -6.47 -8.09 -15.85
CA MET A 19 -6.02 -7.98 -17.24
C MET A 19 -7.12 -7.48 -18.18
N GLU A 20 -8.36 -7.87 -17.97
CA GLU A 20 -9.52 -7.37 -18.73
C GLU A 20 -9.75 -5.87 -18.46
N TYR A 21 -9.68 -5.44 -17.22
CA TYR A 21 -9.80 -4.03 -16.84
C TYR A 21 -8.68 -3.19 -17.46
N VAL A 22 -7.42 -3.63 -17.30
CA VAL A 22 -6.25 -2.94 -17.88
C VAL A 22 -6.35 -2.86 -19.40
N ARG A 23 -6.83 -3.90 -20.08
CA ARG A 23 -7.05 -3.90 -21.53
C ARG A 23 -8.13 -2.90 -21.94
N SER A 24 -9.21 -2.79 -21.17
CA SER A 24 -10.26 -1.80 -21.45
C SER A 24 -9.77 -0.36 -21.20
N ALA A 25 -8.95 -0.15 -20.17
CA ALA A 25 -8.33 1.14 -19.87
C ALA A 25 -7.28 1.56 -20.92
N ALA A 26 -6.62 0.59 -21.58
CA ALA A 26 -5.68 0.85 -22.69
C ALA A 26 -6.34 1.48 -23.93
N GLY A 27 -7.66 1.34 -24.09
CA GLY A 27 -8.45 2.06 -25.10
C GLY A 27 -8.57 3.56 -24.86
N GLY A 28 -8.17 4.06 -23.68
CA GLY A 28 -7.99 5.46 -23.32
C GLY A 28 -6.54 5.93 -23.60
N ASN A 29 -6.12 7.02 -23.01
CA ASN A 29 -4.80 7.65 -23.27
C ASN A 29 -3.58 6.94 -22.64
N MET A 30 -3.65 5.68 -22.22
CA MET A 30 -2.54 4.97 -21.58
C MET A 30 -1.82 4.04 -22.57
N SER A 31 -0.50 4.14 -22.62
CA SER A 31 0.36 3.26 -23.40
C SER A 31 0.62 1.94 -22.63
N ILE A 32 -0.29 0.97 -22.82
CA ILE A 32 -0.26 -0.32 -22.11
C ILE A 32 -0.17 -1.48 -23.10
N ASN A 33 0.65 -2.48 -22.79
CA ASN A 33 0.67 -3.77 -23.47
C ASN A 33 0.54 -4.92 -22.48
N ILE A 34 -0.17 -5.97 -22.89
CA ILE A 34 -0.31 -7.23 -22.18
C ILE A 34 0.33 -8.31 -23.01
N LEU A 35 1.40 -8.92 -22.51
CA LEU A 35 2.11 -9.96 -23.22
C LEU A 35 1.42 -11.31 -23.08
N SER A 36 1.33 -12.00 -24.21
CA SER A 36 0.87 -13.38 -24.27
C SER A 36 1.98 -14.36 -23.93
N LYS A 37 1.60 -15.53 -23.45
CA LYS A 37 2.47 -16.65 -23.15
C LYS A 37 2.04 -17.89 -23.92
N ILE A 38 2.98 -18.70 -24.36
CA ILE A 38 2.69 -20.05 -24.83
C ILE A 38 2.51 -21.00 -23.66
N THR A 39 1.64 -21.99 -23.77
CA THR A 39 1.43 -23.01 -22.73
C THR A 39 0.99 -24.36 -23.29
N THR A 40 1.44 -25.44 -22.65
CA THR A 40 0.98 -26.81 -22.94
C THR A 40 -0.33 -27.18 -22.23
N ARG A 41 -0.87 -26.26 -21.39
CA ARG A 41 -2.14 -26.44 -20.73
C ARG A 41 -3.28 -26.50 -21.75
N LYS A 42 -4.23 -27.39 -21.56
CA LYS A 42 -5.45 -27.39 -22.37
C LYS A 42 -6.28 -26.13 -22.14
N ALA A 43 -6.84 -25.56 -23.19
CA ALA A 43 -7.79 -24.47 -23.11
C ALA A 43 -9.03 -24.89 -22.29
N ARG A 44 -9.60 -23.95 -21.56
CA ARG A 44 -10.88 -24.16 -20.86
C ARG A 44 -12.01 -23.63 -21.72
N VAL A 45 -13.18 -24.23 -21.62
CA VAL A 45 -14.36 -23.87 -22.42
C VAL A 45 -14.66 -22.35 -22.43
N LYS A 46 -14.45 -21.67 -21.30
CA LYS A 46 -14.66 -20.20 -21.20
C LYS A 46 -13.52 -19.35 -21.76
N GLU A 47 -12.34 -19.91 -22.01
CA GLU A 47 -11.18 -19.19 -22.50
C GLU A 47 -11.13 -19.12 -24.03
N GLU A 48 -11.82 -20.03 -24.71
CA GLU A 48 -11.95 -20.02 -26.17
C GLU A 48 -12.72 -18.79 -26.69
N ALA A 49 -13.60 -18.21 -25.86
CA ALA A 49 -14.42 -17.06 -26.20
C ALA A 49 -13.84 -15.71 -25.73
N ARG A 50 -12.71 -15.69 -25.03
CA ARG A 50 -12.10 -14.46 -24.48
C ARG A 50 -10.76 -14.17 -25.14
N VAL A 51 -10.42 -12.89 -25.25
CA VAL A 51 -9.05 -12.49 -25.60
C VAL A 51 -8.13 -12.96 -24.49
N SER A 52 -7.42 -14.07 -24.71
CA SER A 52 -6.55 -14.73 -23.76
C SER A 52 -5.14 -14.13 -23.80
N ASP A 53 -4.47 -14.11 -22.63
CA ASP A 53 -3.02 -13.91 -22.52
C ASP A 53 -2.23 -15.22 -22.73
N LEU A 54 -2.90 -16.27 -23.27
CA LEU A 54 -2.34 -17.60 -23.46
C LEU A 54 -2.50 -18.07 -24.92
N GLU A 55 -1.42 -18.54 -25.50
CA GLU A 55 -1.41 -19.32 -26.74
C GLU A 55 -1.25 -20.79 -26.37
N PHE A 56 -2.23 -21.62 -26.73
CA PHE A 56 -2.25 -23.03 -26.38
C PHE A 56 -1.52 -23.83 -27.47
N VAL A 57 -0.50 -24.58 -27.07
CA VAL A 57 0.33 -25.41 -27.95
C VAL A 57 0.48 -26.82 -27.40
N ASN A 58 0.75 -27.80 -28.26
CA ASN A 58 1.12 -29.13 -27.78
C ASN A 58 2.58 -29.20 -27.36
N GLU A 59 2.99 -30.24 -26.62
CA GLU A 59 4.36 -30.42 -26.12
C GLU A 59 5.42 -30.33 -27.21
N LYS A 60 5.22 -30.98 -28.36
CA LYS A 60 6.18 -30.94 -29.48
C LYS A 60 6.39 -29.51 -30.02
N LYS A 61 5.30 -28.76 -30.20
CA LYS A 61 5.36 -27.37 -30.63
C LYS A 61 6.00 -26.48 -29.56
N PHE A 62 5.69 -26.73 -28.28
CA PHE A 62 6.32 -25.99 -27.18
C PHE A 62 7.83 -26.17 -27.19
N GLU A 63 8.31 -27.41 -27.29
CA GLU A 63 9.74 -27.70 -27.35
C GLU A 63 10.41 -27.07 -28.59
N SER A 64 9.79 -27.19 -29.75
CA SER A 64 10.36 -26.61 -30.98
C SER A 64 10.48 -25.07 -30.92
N ILE A 65 9.58 -24.39 -30.21
CA ILE A 65 9.59 -22.92 -30.07
C ILE A 65 10.57 -22.47 -28.99
N THR A 66 10.75 -23.25 -27.92
CA THR A 66 11.55 -22.83 -26.75
C THR A 66 13.02 -23.30 -26.80
N ASN A 67 13.37 -24.18 -27.72
CA ASN A 67 14.74 -24.74 -27.84
C ASN A 67 15.80 -23.71 -28.29
N ASP A 68 15.41 -22.56 -28.84
CA ASP A 68 16.35 -21.53 -29.31
C ASP A 68 16.86 -20.61 -28.19
N GLY A 69 16.43 -20.85 -26.95
CA GLY A 69 16.83 -20.06 -25.78
C GLY A 69 16.20 -18.67 -25.69
N LYS A 70 15.28 -18.31 -26.60
CA LYS A 70 14.60 -17.00 -26.64
C LYS A 70 13.43 -16.90 -25.68
N TYR A 71 13.12 -17.94 -24.93
CA TYR A 71 11.98 -18.00 -24.02
C TYR A 71 12.40 -18.16 -22.58
N TYR A 72 11.79 -17.39 -21.70
CA TYR A 72 11.73 -17.69 -20.28
C TYR A 72 10.69 -18.79 -20.05
N THR A 73 11.11 -19.99 -19.69
CA THR A 73 10.20 -21.12 -19.47
C THR A 73 10.07 -21.46 -18.00
N TYR A 74 8.89 -21.91 -17.60
CA TYR A 74 8.63 -22.41 -16.25
C TYR A 74 7.51 -23.44 -16.25
N GLN A 75 7.50 -24.29 -15.23
CA GLN A 75 6.42 -25.22 -14.98
C GLN A 75 5.51 -24.68 -13.89
N TYR A 76 4.19 -24.82 -14.10
CA TYR A 76 3.20 -24.54 -13.08
C TYR A 76 2.08 -25.57 -13.17
N SER A 77 1.89 -26.37 -12.09
CA SER A 77 1.08 -27.60 -12.16
C SER A 77 1.67 -28.57 -13.18
N ASP A 78 0.80 -29.15 -13.97
CA ASP A 78 1.08 -30.17 -14.98
C ASP A 78 1.39 -29.55 -16.34
N ALA A 79 1.52 -28.23 -16.43
CA ALA A 79 1.71 -27.53 -17.69
C ALA A 79 2.98 -26.67 -17.69
N ARG A 80 3.54 -26.53 -18.87
CA ARG A 80 4.68 -25.67 -19.15
C ARG A 80 4.19 -24.34 -19.72
N TYR A 81 4.94 -23.29 -19.40
CA TYR A 81 4.67 -21.92 -19.85
C TYR A 81 5.95 -21.30 -20.39
N GLY A 82 5.82 -20.49 -21.43
CA GLY A 82 6.93 -19.78 -22.02
C GLY A 82 6.56 -18.32 -22.33
N VAL A 83 7.45 -17.40 -22.00
CA VAL A 83 7.36 -15.97 -22.35
C VAL A 83 8.53 -15.65 -23.25
N ASN A 84 8.28 -15.02 -24.39
CA ASN A 84 9.33 -14.64 -25.33
C ASN A 84 10.10 -13.42 -24.80
N ALA A 85 11.43 -13.54 -24.68
CA ALA A 85 12.30 -12.49 -24.17
C ALA A 85 12.35 -11.26 -25.09
N GLU A 86 12.39 -11.48 -26.42
CA GLU A 86 12.39 -10.39 -27.41
C GLU A 86 11.11 -9.56 -27.33
N GLN A 87 9.95 -10.24 -27.19
CA GLN A 87 8.66 -9.55 -27.00
C GLN A 87 8.61 -8.71 -25.72
N ILE A 88 9.26 -9.14 -24.64
CA ILE A 88 9.37 -8.32 -23.41
C ILE A 88 10.18 -7.06 -23.72
N HIS A 89 11.32 -7.18 -24.39
CA HIS A 89 12.17 -6.04 -24.76
C HIS A 89 11.44 -5.05 -25.67
N GLU A 90 10.86 -5.53 -26.76
CA GLU A 90 10.09 -4.70 -27.70
C GLU A 90 8.91 -3.97 -27.01
N SER A 91 8.23 -4.68 -26.10
CA SER A 91 7.12 -4.11 -25.36
C SER A 91 7.56 -3.02 -24.39
N ILE A 92 8.66 -3.23 -23.66
CA ILE A 92 9.22 -2.23 -22.73
C ILE A 92 9.67 -0.98 -23.53
N GLU A 93 10.26 -1.14 -24.70
CA GLU A 93 10.67 -0.01 -25.53
C GLU A 93 9.48 0.82 -26.03
N LYS A 94 8.41 0.14 -26.45
CA LYS A 94 7.25 0.76 -27.10
C LYS A 94 6.23 1.33 -26.13
N TYR A 95 5.89 0.59 -25.08
CA TYR A 95 4.78 0.92 -24.16
C TYR A 95 5.28 1.44 -22.82
N GLU A 96 4.49 2.25 -22.15
CA GLU A 96 4.78 2.73 -20.79
C GLU A 96 4.65 1.61 -19.76
N PHE A 97 3.62 0.78 -19.92
CA PHE A 97 3.36 -0.36 -19.05
C PHE A 97 3.31 -1.66 -19.85
N THR A 98 4.09 -2.65 -19.44
CA THR A 98 4.06 -4.02 -19.96
C THR A 98 3.61 -4.97 -18.87
N PHE A 99 2.49 -5.66 -19.07
CA PHE A 99 1.90 -6.59 -18.09
C PHE A 99 2.14 -8.04 -18.49
N ILE A 100 2.52 -8.87 -17.51
CA ILE A 100 2.69 -10.32 -17.69
C ILE A 100 2.17 -11.05 -16.44
N ILE A 101 1.34 -12.09 -16.61
CA ILE A 101 1.00 -12.99 -15.50
C ILE A 101 2.07 -14.05 -15.38
N ILE A 102 2.82 -14.06 -14.27
CA ILE A 102 3.83 -15.07 -13.96
C ILE A 102 3.48 -15.73 -12.63
N ARG A 103 3.48 -17.06 -12.60
CA ARG A 103 3.12 -17.88 -11.44
C ARG A 103 4.28 -18.78 -11.01
N ASN A 104 5.47 -18.23 -11.03
CA ASN A 104 6.68 -18.95 -10.67
C ASN A 104 7.66 -17.95 -10.01
N LYS A 105 7.97 -18.19 -8.75
CA LYS A 105 8.84 -17.34 -7.93
C LYS A 105 10.23 -17.17 -8.56
N GLY A 106 10.84 -18.25 -9.00
CA GLY A 106 12.18 -18.21 -9.59
C GLY A 106 12.22 -17.35 -10.85
N LEU A 107 11.19 -17.45 -11.71
CA LEU A 107 11.11 -16.64 -12.91
C LEU A 107 10.83 -15.16 -12.58
N ILE A 108 9.99 -14.87 -11.57
CA ILE A 108 9.75 -13.49 -11.12
C ILE A 108 11.09 -12.85 -10.71
N SER A 109 11.85 -13.50 -9.85
CA SER A 109 13.16 -13.00 -9.41
C SER A 109 14.14 -12.83 -10.58
N LYS A 110 14.17 -13.78 -11.49
CA LYS A 110 15.02 -13.69 -12.70
C LYS A 110 14.63 -12.50 -13.59
N LEU A 111 13.35 -12.27 -13.84
CA LEU A 111 12.89 -11.12 -14.63
C LEU A 111 13.19 -9.79 -13.93
N GLN A 112 13.11 -9.74 -12.60
CA GLN A 112 13.51 -8.56 -11.84
C GLN A 112 14.99 -8.25 -12.02
N ASP A 113 15.86 -9.26 -11.98
CA ASP A 113 17.31 -9.09 -12.19
C ASP A 113 17.65 -8.72 -13.63
N ASP A 114 17.06 -9.42 -14.62
CA ASP A 114 17.38 -9.25 -16.03
C ASP A 114 16.91 -7.90 -16.61
N PHE A 115 15.87 -7.31 -16.01
CA PHE A 115 15.26 -6.06 -16.52
C PHE A 115 15.42 -4.83 -15.62
N LYS A 116 16.07 -4.93 -14.44
CA LYS A 116 16.23 -3.81 -13.48
C LYS A 116 16.86 -2.55 -14.07
N ASP A 117 17.76 -2.70 -15.05
CA ASP A 117 18.45 -1.55 -15.69
C ASP A 117 17.68 -0.99 -16.90
N LYS A 118 16.59 -1.66 -17.34
CA LYS A 118 15.81 -1.31 -18.53
C LYS A 118 14.42 -0.77 -18.21
N ALA A 119 13.82 -1.23 -17.11
CA ALA A 119 12.50 -0.85 -16.68
C ALA A 119 12.38 -0.91 -15.16
N LEU A 120 11.43 -0.16 -14.60
CA LEU A 120 10.99 -0.39 -13.23
C LEU A 120 10.16 -1.69 -13.21
N VAL A 121 10.72 -2.73 -12.61
CA VAL A 121 10.03 -4.03 -12.50
C VAL A 121 9.21 -4.06 -11.22
N LEU A 122 7.89 -4.10 -11.36
CA LEU A 122 6.94 -4.16 -10.26
C LEU A 122 6.34 -5.56 -10.17
N HIS A 123 6.31 -6.12 -8.98
CA HIS A 123 5.61 -7.38 -8.71
C HIS A 123 4.31 -7.08 -7.97
N ILE A 124 3.18 -7.40 -8.59
CA ILE A 124 1.84 -7.27 -8.01
C ILE A 124 1.33 -8.66 -7.64
N PHE A 125 1.05 -8.86 -6.36
CA PHE A 125 0.42 -10.06 -5.85
C PHE A 125 -1.05 -9.78 -5.53
N ILE A 126 -1.97 -10.52 -6.19
CA ILE A 126 -3.40 -10.41 -5.91
C ILE A 126 -3.77 -11.43 -4.85
N TYR A 127 -4.11 -10.93 -3.67
CA TYR A 127 -4.64 -11.72 -2.57
C TYR A 127 -6.16 -11.74 -2.60
N SER A 128 -6.76 -12.89 -2.33
CA SER A 128 -8.18 -13.04 -2.00
C SER A 128 -8.31 -14.12 -0.94
N ASP A 129 -9.19 -13.95 0.03
CA ASP A 129 -9.42 -14.97 1.02
C ASP A 129 -10.05 -16.24 0.40
N GLU A 130 -9.95 -17.35 1.11
CA GLU A 130 -10.37 -18.66 0.63
C GLU A 130 -11.87 -18.71 0.32
N LEU A 131 -12.70 -18.04 1.13
CA LEU A 131 -14.14 -17.99 0.94
C LEU A 131 -14.48 -17.30 -0.39
N ARG A 132 -13.86 -16.15 -0.66
CA ARG A 132 -14.07 -15.42 -1.92
C ARG A 132 -13.55 -16.17 -3.13
N ILE A 133 -12.41 -16.85 -3.01
CA ILE A 133 -11.90 -17.73 -4.06
C ILE A 133 -12.91 -18.85 -4.34
N LYS A 134 -13.41 -19.52 -3.31
CA LYS A 134 -14.39 -20.60 -3.43
C LYS A 134 -15.69 -20.14 -4.11
N GLU A 135 -16.25 -19.00 -3.67
CA GLU A 135 -17.45 -18.40 -4.27
C GLU A 135 -17.28 -18.15 -5.77
N ARG A 136 -16.13 -17.60 -6.17
CA ARG A 136 -15.82 -17.32 -7.59
C ARG A 136 -15.65 -18.61 -8.39
N LEU A 137 -15.00 -19.61 -7.84
CA LEU A 137 -14.82 -20.90 -8.51
C LEU A 137 -16.18 -21.61 -8.73
N ILE A 138 -17.08 -21.57 -7.74
CA ILE A 138 -18.46 -22.08 -7.87
C ILE A 138 -19.20 -21.33 -8.99
N LYS A 139 -19.15 -19.98 -8.97
CA LYS A 139 -19.77 -19.13 -10.00
C LYS A 139 -19.21 -19.40 -11.40
N ASP A 140 -17.93 -19.75 -11.48
CA ASP A 140 -17.27 -20.12 -12.73
C ASP A 140 -17.60 -21.55 -13.19
N GLY A 141 -18.36 -22.31 -12.41
CA GLY A 141 -18.87 -23.64 -12.76
C GLY A 141 -17.86 -24.77 -12.59
N TYR A 142 -16.88 -24.62 -11.69
CA TYR A 142 -15.97 -25.70 -11.31
C TYR A 142 -16.70 -26.70 -10.40
N ASP A 143 -16.41 -27.99 -10.55
CA ASP A 143 -16.90 -29.02 -9.66
C ASP A 143 -16.17 -29.02 -8.29
N ASP A 144 -16.73 -29.74 -7.32
CA ASP A 144 -16.20 -29.77 -5.94
C ASP A 144 -14.76 -30.30 -5.85
N ASN A 145 -14.37 -31.24 -6.71
CA ASN A 145 -13.03 -31.81 -6.70
C ASN A 145 -12.00 -30.80 -7.24
N ASP A 146 -12.34 -30.15 -8.33
CA ASP A 146 -11.55 -29.06 -8.90
C ASP A 146 -11.40 -27.89 -7.90
N ILE A 147 -12.47 -27.54 -7.19
CA ILE A 147 -12.44 -26.50 -6.16
C ILE A 147 -11.50 -26.88 -5.03
N LYS A 148 -11.64 -28.08 -4.46
CA LYS A 148 -10.75 -28.59 -3.39
C LYS A 148 -9.29 -28.58 -3.83
N PHE A 149 -9.00 -29.08 -5.02
CA PHE A 149 -7.64 -29.08 -5.57
C PHE A 149 -7.06 -27.67 -5.70
N ARG A 150 -7.85 -26.68 -6.17
CA ARG A 150 -7.42 -25.29 -6.32
C ARG A 150 -7.25 -24.59 -5.00
N LEU A 151 -8.09 -24.85 -4.00
CA LEU A 151 -7.96 -24.28 -2.66
C LEU A 151 -6.70 -24.80 -1.95
N LYS A 152 -6.42 -26.10 -2.05
CA LYS A 152 -5.16 -26.66 -1.53
C LYS A 152 -3.93 -25.98 -2.13
N ARG A 153 -3.96 -25.69 -3.42
CA ARG A 153 -2.86 -24.96 -4.10
C ARG A 153 -2.79 -23.49 -3.73
N THR A 154 -3.90 -22.89 -3.32
CA THR A 154 -3.92 -21.51 -2.86
C THR A 154 -3.05 -21.31 -1.63
N GLN A 155 -3.05 -22.25 -0.69
CA GLN A 155 -2.16 -22.21 0.48
C GLN A 155 -0.69 -22.19 0.07
N GLN A 156 -0.28 -23.04 -0.88
CA GLN A 156 1.08 -23.04 -1.38
C GLN A 156 1.47 -21.69 -2.02
N VAL A 157 0.56 -21.08 -2.79
CA VAL A 157 0.79 -19.76 -3.39
C VAL A 157 0.96 -18.68 -2.32
N TRP A 158 0.24 -18.76 -1.20
CA TRP A 158 0.42 -17.81 -0.08
C TRP A 158 1.73 -18.05 0.67
N GLU A 159 2.12 -19.31 0.88
CA GLU A 159 3.42 -19.66 1.47
C GLU A 159 4.58 -19.15 0.58
N ASP A 160 4.49 -19.36 -0.72
CA ASP A 160 5.46 -18.82 -1.68
C ASP A 160 5.54 -17.30 -1.58
N TYR A 161 4.38 -16.61 -1.49
CA TYR A 161 4.33 -15.16 -1.32
C TYR A 161 5.12 -14.68 -0.08
N LEU A 162 4.97 -15.34 1.05
CA LEU A 162 5.66 -14.98 2.30
C LEU A 162 7.19 -15.12 2.21
N THR A 163 7.69 -15.82 1.20
CA THR A 163 9.12 -16.05 0.97
C THR A 163 9.72 -15.17 -0.13
N TYR A 164 8.96 -14.25 -0.74
CA TYR A 164 9.51 -13.27 -1.68
C TYR A 164 10.46 -12.32 -0.94
N SER A 165 11.64 -12.12 -1.51
CA SER A 165 12.70 -11.25 -0.97
C SER A 165 12.62 -9.81 -1.46
N THR A 166 11.73 -9.52 -2.41
CA THR A 166 11.58 -8.22 -3.06
C THR A 166 10.30 -7.52 -2.64
N ASN A 167 10.26 -6.21 -2.78
CA ASN A 167 9.06 -5.42 -2.54
C ASN A 167 7.92 -5.89 -3.45
N VAL A 168 6.84 -6.37 -2.85
CA VAL A 168 5.66 -6.86 -3.53
C VAL A 168 4.49 -5.94 -3.24
N ILE A 169 3.83 -5.45 -4.27
CA ILE A 169 2.60 -4.68 -4.14
C ILE A 169 1.45 -5.66 -3.98
N VAL A 170 0.75 -5.62 -2.85
CA VAL A 170 -0.39 -6.51 -2.59
C VAL A 170 -1.70 -5.82 -2.91
N ILE A 171 -2.51 -6.44 -3.76
CA ILE A 171 -3.90 -6.02 -4.00
C ILE A 171 -4.84 -7.00 -3.30
N ILE A 172 -5.55 -6.54 -2.29
CA ILE A 172 -6.59 -7.33 -1.62
C ILE A 172 -7.88 -7.23 -2.42
N ASN A 173 -8.35 -8.37 -2.96
CA ASN A 173 -9.56 -8.50 -3.76
C ASN A 173 -10.65 -9.31 -3.03
N ASN A 174 -11.11 -8.80 -1.88
CA ASN A 174 -12.16 -9.41 -1.06
C ASN A 174 -13.51 -8.67 -1.14
N SER A 175 -13.53 -7.51 -1.80
CA SER A 175 -14.71 -6.66 -1.97
C SER A 175 -15.35 -6.83 -3.37
N ASN A 176 -16.12 -5.85 -3.80
CA ASN A 176 -16.75 -5.85 -5.12
C ASN A 176 -15.77 -5.49 -6.24
N LYS A 177 -16.21 -5.71 -7.49
CA LYS A 177 -15.42 -5.47 -8.69
C LYS A 177 -14.98 -4.01 -8.84
N ALA A 178 -15.84 -3.05 -8.52
CA ALA A 178 -15.52 -1.63 -8.61
C ALA A 178 -14.40 -1.21 -7.64
N ASP A 179 -14.40 -1.71 -6.41
CA ASP A 179 -13.32 -1.48 -5.46
C ASP A 179 -12.00 -2.09 -5.92
N PHE A 180 -12.04 -3.29 -6.49
CA PHE A 180 -10.86 -3.94 -7.05
C PHE A 180 -10.27 -3.14 -8.21
N HIS A 181 -11.12 -2.67 -9.14
CA HIS A 181 -10.69 -1.84 -10.28
C HIS A 181 -10.09 -0.51 -9.83
N ARG A 182 -10.69 0.16 -8.84
CA ARG A 182 -10.14 1.39 -8.27
C ARG A 182 -8.74 1.19 -7.67
N LYS A 183 -8.48 0.07 -6.99
CA LYS A 183 -7.14 -0.26 -6.48
C LYS A 183 -6.13 -0.44 -7.59
N ILE A 184 -6.52 -1.09 -8.69
CA ILE A 184 -5.67 -1.25 -9.87
C ILE A 184 -5.36 0.13 -10.50
N GLU A 185 -6.38 0.95 -10.69
CA GLU A 185 -6.25 2.31 -11.24
C GLU A 185 -5.31 3.17 -10.39
N THR A 186 -5.44 3.11 -9.07
CA THR A 186 -4.55 3.81 -8.13
C THR A 186 -3.09 3.41 -8.36
N ILE A 187 -2.79 2.11 -8.49
CA ILE A 187 -1.42 1.63 -8.73
C ILE A 187 -0.91 2.11 -10.10
N ILE A 188 -1.71 1.96 -11.16
CA ILE A 188 -1.31 2.39 -12.50
C ILE A 188 -1.03 3.91 -12.52
N SER A 189 -1.92 4.71 -11.91
CA SER A 189 -1.77 6.16 -11.83
C SER A 189 -0.53 6.57 -11.04
N GLN A 190 -0.22 5.84 -9.97
CA GLN A 190 0.97 6.09 -9.14
C GLN A 190 2.28 5.94 -9.91
N TYR A 191 2.33 5.01 -10.85
CA TYR A 191 3.52 4.70 -11.64
C TYR A 191 3.48 5.27 -13.08
N SER A 192 2.45 6.01 -13.46
CA SER A 192 2.38 6.67 -14.78
C SER A 192 3.39 7.82 -14.88
N ASP A 193 4.08 7.94 -16.01
CA ASP A 193 5.05 9.04 -16.26
C ASP A 193 4.39 10.41 -16.32
N LYS A 194 3.06 10.46 -16.49
CA LYS A 194 2.29 11.71 -16.36
C LYS A 194 2.23 12.22 -14.92
N ASN A 195 2.40 11.31 -13.96
CA ASN A 195 2.71 11.58 -12.57
C ASN A 195 4.11 10.98 -12.34
N GLU A 196 5.19 11.76 -12.40
CA GLU A 196 6.42 11.30 -11.74
C GLU A 196 6.01 10.79 -10.37
N PRO A 197 6.58 9.67 -9.86
CA PRO A 197 6.37 9.28 -8.48
C PRO A 197 6.96 10.40 -7.64
N ASN A 198 6.17 11.44 -7.47
CA ASN A 198 6.49 12.56 -6.63
C ASN A 198 6.14 12.06 -5.23
N ASP A 199 7.03 11.21 -4.69
CA ASP A 199 7.00 10.70 -3.32
C ASP A 199 7.03 11.85 -2.32
N LYS A 200 7.28 13.07 -2.81
CA LYS A 200 7.36 14.27 -1.99
C LYS A 200 5.97 14.88 -1.82
N PHE A 201 5.59 15.01 -0.59
CA PHE A 201 4.48 15.85 -0.18
C PHE A 201 5.04 17.27 0.05
N ILE A 202 4.85 18.14 -0.92
CA ILE A 202 5.33 19.52 -0.90
C ILE A 202 4.23 20.37 -0.29
N ILE A 203 4.55 21.09 0.77
CA ILE A 203 3.67 22.04 1.43
C ILE A 203 4.02 23.46 0.97
N ASP A 204 5.29 23.83 1.10
CA ASP A 204 5.86 25.07 0.61
C ASP A 204 7.35 24.87 0.25
N SER A 205 8.10 25.96 0.05
CA SER A 205 9.54 25.93 -0.28
C SER A 205 10.43 25.38 0.84
N ASN A 206 9.96 25.40 2.09
CA ASN A 206 10.72 25.01 3.27
C ASN A 206 10.30 23.64 3.82
N ASP A 207 9.03 23.27 3.63
CA ASP A 207 8.43 22.05 4.17
C ASP A 207 8.05 21.08 3.04
N SER A 208 8.83 20.02 2.87
CA SER A 208 8.54 18.91 1.98
C SER A 208 8.97 17.59 2.61
N PHE A 209 8.18 16.54 2.44
CA PHE A 209 8.41 15.23 3.07
C PHE A 209 8.28 14.11 2.05
N ASP A 210 9.13 13.10 2.18
CA ASP A 210 8.94 11.85 1.44
C ASP A 210 7.71 11.13 1.97
N LEU A 211 6.77 10.81 1.09
CA LEU A 211 5.57 10.07 1.46
C LEU A 211 5.88 8.59 1.66
N MET A 212 5.31 8.02 2.69
CA MET A 212 5.25 6.57 2.81
C MET A 212 4.51 5.98 1.58
N PRO A 213 4.98 4.86 1.01
CA PRO A 213 4.37 4.25 -0.19
C PRO A 213 2.85 4.06 -0.08
N SER A 214 2.36 3.74 1.13
CA SER A 214 0.93 3.58 1.43
C SER A 214 0.12 4.88 1.35
N LEU A 215 0.76 6.05 1.33
CA LEU A 215 0.12 7.37 1.30
C LEU A 215 0.18 8.07 -0.05
N VAL A 216 1.02 7.61 -0.98
CA VAL A 216 1.20 8.27 -2.30
C VAL A 216 -0.12 8.46 -3.03
N GLY A 217 -1.01 7.45 -3.00
CA GLY A 217 -2.34 7.52 -3.62
C GLY A 217 -3.30 8.53 -2.96
N TYR A 218 -2.98 9.05 -1.77
CA TYR A 218 -3.79 10.03 -1.04
C TYR A 218 -3.22 11.44 -1.08
N LYS A 219 -2.11 11.66 -1.79
CA LYS A 219 -1.42 12.95 -1.87
C LYS A 219 -2.35 14.11 -2.20
N THR A 220 -3.21 13.96 -3.21
CA THR A 220 -4.17 15.00 -3.62
C THR A 220 -5.16 15.31 -2.49
N ALA A 221 -5.70 14.31 -1.80
CA ALA A 221 -6.61 14.51 -0.67
C ALA A 221 -5.91 15.20 0.50
N MET A 222 -4.65 14.85 0.77
CA MET A 222 -3.81 15.52 1.78
C MET A 222 -3.52 16.97 1.41
N GLN A 223 -3.24 17.27 0.13
CA GLN A 223 -3.07 18.64 -0.36
C GLN A 223 -4.33 19.48 -0.20
N GLN A 224 -5.51 18.92 -0.51
CA GLN A 224 -6.79 19.58 -0.27
C GLN A 224 -7.01 19.87 1.22
N GLN A 225 -6.56 18.97 2.10
CA GLN A 225 -6.70 19.15 3.54
C GLN A 225 -5.86 20.30 4.08
N ILE A 226 -4.61 20.45 3.63
CA ILE A 226 -3.75 21.59 4.03
C ILE A 226 -4.18 22.91 3.39
N GLN A 227 -4.88 22.88 2.26
CA GLN A 227 -5.52 24.08 1.70
C GLN A 227 -6.73 24.52 2.53
N ARG A 228 -7.47 23.57 3.09
CA ARG A 228 -8.63 23.83 3.94
C ARG A 228 -8.26 24.26 5.34
N TYR A 229 -7.20 23.67 5.90
CA TYR A 229 -6.70 23.94 7.24
C TYR A 229 -5.22 24.28 7.15
N ASP A 230 -4.86 25.49 7.54
CA ASP A 230 -3.48 25.98 7.46
C ASP A 230 -2.51 25.04 8.16
N TYR A 231 -1.62 24.42 7.36
CA TYR A 231 -0.60 23.50 7.83
C TYR A 231 0.21 24.06 9.00
N SER A 232 0.59 25.36 8.92
CA SER A 232 1.41 26.03 9.93
C SER A 232 0.72 26.19 11.30
N LYS A 233 -0.59 25.96 11.35
CA LYS A 233 -1.42 26.04 12.56
C LYS A 233 -1.88 24.69 13.06
N ASN A 234 -1.66 23.62 12.31
CA ASN A 234 -2.14 22.28 12.65
C ASN A 234 -1.18 21.61 13.64
N VAL A 235 -1.72 21.18 14.77
CA VAL A 235 -1.03 20.40 15.82
C VAL A 235 -1.69 19.03 15.93
N PHE A 236 -0.98 17.98 15.55
CA PHE A 236 -1.47 16.61 15.64
C PHE A 236 -1.39 16.10 17.07
N LEU A 237 -2.54 15.77 17.66
CA LEU A 237 -2.62 15.21 19.02
C LEU A 237 -2.61 13.70 18.98
N MET A 238 -1.47 13.12 19.34
CA MET A 238 -1.24 11.68 19.49
C MET A 238 -1.63 11.26 20.90
N MET A 239 -2.78 10.59 21.03
CA MET A 239 -3.27 10.10 22.31
C MET A 239 -4.10 8.83 22.14
N LYS A 240 -4.26 8.05 23.21
CA LYS A 240 -5.21 6.95 23.20
C LYS A 240 -6.64 7.51 23.28
N PHE A 241 -7.52 7.04 22.37
CA PHE A 241 -8.92 7.45 22.37
C PHE A 241 -9.69 6.62 23.42
N ARG A 242 -10.06 7.28 24.52
CA ARG A 242 -10.84 6.73 25.63
C ARG A 242 -11.79 7.77 26.16
N ASN A 243 -12.91 7.31 26.75
CA ASN A 243 -13.88 8.23 27.33
C ASN A 243 -13.32 9.00 28.54
N ASP A 244 -12.41 8.39 29.30
CA ASP A 244 -11.84 8.97 30.51
C ASP A 244 -10.78 10.05 30.23
N ASN A 245 -10.16 10.07 29.06
CA ASN A 245 -9.23 11.16 28.68
C ASN A 245 -9.85 12.20 27.71
N PHE A 246 -11.17 12.16 27.51
CA PHE A 246 -11.85 13.15 26.70
C PHE A 246 -11.73 14.57 27.28
N LYS A 247 -11.74 14.72 28.61
CA LYS A 247 -11.51 16.01 29.28
C LYS A 247 -10.12 16.57 28.97
N ILE A 248 -9.10 15.73 28.98
CA ILE A 248 -7.74 16.12 28.64
C ILE A 248 -7.69 16.66 27.21
N TYR A 249 -8.33 15.96 26.28
CA TYR A 249 -8.46 16.40 24.88
C TYR A 249 -9.12 17.78 24.79
N GLN A 250 -10.28 17.95 25.43
CA GLN A 250 -11.00 19.22 25.41
C GLN A 250 -10.17 20.38 25.97
N TYR A 251 -9.40 20.11 27.03
CA TYR A 251 -8.52 21.12 27.62
C TYR A 251 -7.40 21.52 26.66
N ILE A 252 -6.65 20.55 26.13
CA ILE A 252 -5.59 20.82 25.14
C ILE A 252 -6.16 21.54 23.92
N GLN A 253 -7.32 21.12 23.42
CA GLN A 253 -7.98 21.75 22.28
C GLN A 253 -8.30 23.23 22.57
N ALA A 254 -8.91 23.51 23.72
CA ALA A 254 -9.27 24.88 24.11
C ALA A 254 -8.03 25.77 24.26
N GLU A 255 -6.95 25.26 24.86
CA GLU A 255 -5.71 26.00 25.05
C GLU A 255 -5.00 26.28 23.72
N LEU A 256 -4.97 25.32 22.80
CA LEU A 256 -4.42 25.52 21.45
C LEU A 256 -5.25 26.55 20.65
N GLN A 257 -6.57 26.45 20.71
CA GLN A 257 -7.47 27.40 20.02
C GLN A 257 -7.31 28.84 20.51
N LYS A 258 -7.17 29.08 21.81
CA LYS A 258 -6.88 30.41 22.37
C LYS A 258 -5.62 31.05 21.77
N ARG A 259 -4.65 30.21 21.35
CA ARG A 259 -3.36 30.63 20.77
C ARG A 259 -3.34 30.57 19.23
N GLY A 260 -4.50 30.34 18.60
CA GLY A 260 -4.66 30.33 17.16
C GLY A 260 -4.15 29.06 16.46
N PHE A 261 -4.05 27.93 17.19
CA PHE A 261 -3.70 26.64 16.63
C PHE A 261 -4.91 25.70 16.53
N ASN A 262 -4.88 24.81 15.57
CA ASN A 262 -5.86 23.76 15.36
C ASN A 262 -5.42 22.47 16.07
N CYS A 263 -6.19 22.00 17.05
CA CYS A 263 -5.97 20.68 17.63
C CYS A 263 -6.55 19.60 16.70
N VAL A 264 -5.70 18.79 16.12
CA VAL A 264 -6.07 17.80 15.09
C VAL A 264 -6.00 16.38 15.65
N ARG A 265 -7.10 15.64 15.52
CA ARG A 265 -7.18 14.21 15.85
C ARG A 265 -7.56 13.39 14.62
N ALA A 266 -6.96 12.23 14.46
CA ALA A 266 -7.18 11.36 13.31
C ALA A 266 -8.58 10.71 13.26
N ASP A 267 -9.29 10.63 14.39
CA ASP A 267 -10.65 10.10 14.48
C ASP A 267 -11.73 11.15 14.23
N ASN A 268 -11.36 12.41 14.04
CA ASN A 268 -12.30 13.47 13.67
C ASN A 268 -12.76 13.31 12.22
N GLN A 269 -14.08 13.30 11.98
CA GLN A 269 -14.66 13.14 10.65
C GLN A 269 -14.15 14.16 9.62
N ASN A 270 -13.85 15.39 10.03
CA ASN A 270 -13.26 16.42 9.15
C ASN A 270 -11.82 16.09 8.71
N TRP A 271 -11.19 15.14 9.36
CA TRP A 271 -9.82 14.69 9.09
C TRP A 271 -9.75 13.24 8.59
N ASN A 272 -10.87 12.74 8.05
CA ASN A 272 -10.91 11.43 7.42
C ASN A 272 -10.41 11.51 5.96
N ILE A 273 -9.09 11.40 5.77
CA ILE A 273 -8.42 11.54 4.47
C ILE A 273 -8.41 10.22 3.69
N THR A 274 -8.16 9.10 4.39
CA THR A 274 -7.91 7.81 3.72
C THR A 274 -9.02 6.77 3.89
N ASN A 275 -9.98 6.98 4.79
CA ASN A 275 -11.03 6.00 5.13
C ASN A 275 -10.53 4.62 5.57
N ASN A 276 -9.31 4.51 6.08
CA ASN A 276 -8.70 3.25 6.49
C ASN A 276 -7.68 3.42 7.62
N ALA A 277 -6.97 2.34 7.97
CA ALA A 277 -5.99 2.32 9.05
C ALA A 277 -4.77 3.26 8.85
N TYR A 278 -4.55 3.79 7.64
CA TYR A 278 -3.49 4.76 7.37
C TYR A 278 -3.91 6.20 7.66
N ASN A 279 -5.17 6.45 8.05
CA ASN A 279 -5.67 7.80 8.30
C ASN A 279 -4.83 8.59 9.31
N PRO A 280 -4.41 8.04 10.47
CA PRO A 280 -3.56 8.77 11.40
C PRO A 280 -2.25 9.27 10.76
N LEU A 281 -1.64 8.44 9.92
CA LEU A 281 -0.41 8.80 9.20
C LEU A 281 -0.66 9.91 8.17
N ALA A 282 -1.74 9.84 7.38
CA ALA A 282 -2.08 10.89 6.42
C ALA A 282 -2.35 12.23 7.12
N VAL A 283 -3.05 12.22 8.25
CA VAL A 283 -3.36 13.41 9.06
C VAL A 283 -2.08 14.02 9.64
N LEU A 284 -1.19 13.20 10.16
CA LEU A 284 0.10 13.61 10.71
C LEU A 284 0.96 14.37 9.68
N TYR A 285 0.97 13.92 8.40
CA TYR A 285 1.66 14.65 7.33
C TYR A 285 1.07 16.07 7.11
N CYS A 286 -0.23 16.24 7.35
CA CYS A 286 -0.94 17.51 7.21
C CYS A 286 -0.79 18.46 8.42
N CYS A 287 0.03 18.12 9.42
CA CYS A 287 0.25 18.91 10.62
C CYS A 287 1.72 19.29 10.75
N LYS A 288 1.98 20.56 11.07
CA LYS A 288 3.36 21.06 11.28
C LYS A 288 3.94 20.63 12.61
N TYR A 289 3.11 20.53 13.64
CA TYR A 289 3.49 20.25 15.01
C TYR A 289 2.78 19.03 15.55
N GLY A 290 3.30 18.46 16.64
CA GLY A 290 2.69 17.33 17.33
C GLY A 290 2.67 17.48 18.84
N ILE A 291 1.69 16.88 19.48
CA ILE A 291 1.66 16.65 20.95
C ILE A 291 1.47 15.16 21.17
N ALA A 292 2.45 14.52 21.79
CA ALA A 292 2.38 13.11 22.17
C ALA A 292 2.02 12.99 23.64
N LEU A 293 0.82 12.47 23.93
CA LEU A 293 0.31 12.31 25.28
C LEU A 293 0.49 10.87 25.78
N PHE A 294 1.46 10.66 26.64
CA PHE A 294 1.65 9.43 27.42
C PHE A 294 0.92 9.58 28.75
N ASP A 295 -0.38 9.25 28.74
CA ASP A 295 -1.25 9.40 29.92
C ASP A 295 -1.17 8.20 30.89
N LYS A 296 -2.03 8.19 31.90
CA LYS A 296 -2.11 7.13 32.92
C LYS A 296 -2.16 5.75 32.30
N PRO A 297 -1.32 4.78 32.78
CA PRO A 297 -1.38 3.42 32.29
C PRO A 297 -2.71 2.76 32.67
N GLU A 298 -3.27 1.98 31.76
CA GLU A 298 -4.30 1.00 32.12
C GLU A 298 -3.68 -0.17 32.89
N LYS A 299 -4.47 -0.91 33.67
CA LYS A 299 -4.00 -2.11 34.35
C LYS A 299 -3.32 -3.05 33.35
N GLY A 300 -2.00 -3.25 33.53
CA GLY A 300 -1.19 -4.15 32.69
C GLY A 300 -0.55 -3.56 31.42
N ALA A 301 -0.76 -2.29 31.10
CA ALA A 301 -0.11 -1.61 29.97
C ALA A 301 0.75 -0.43 30.45
N ASN A 302 2.02 -0.39 30.04
CA ASN A 302 2.91 0.71 30.44
C ASN A 302 2.67 1.99 29.63
N TYR A 303 2.29 1.90 28.36
CA TYR A 303 2.02 3.03 27.45
C TYR A 303 1.25 2.56 26.20
N ASN A 304 0.72 3.51 25.42
CA ASN A 304 0.09 3.20 24.14
C ASN A 304 1.16 3.15 23.01
N PRO A 305 1.38 1.99 22.36
CA PRO A 305 2.39 1.85 21.31
C PRO A 305 2.09 2.70 20.07
N ASN A 306 0.82 3.03 19.77
CA ASN A 306 0.47 3.85 18.63
C ASN A 306 0.98 5.30 18.79
N VAL A 307 0.90 5.87 20.00
CA VAL A 307 1.46 7.20 20.28
C VAL A 307 2.96 7.22 20.04
N ALA A 308 3.67 6.17 20.43
CA ALA A 308 5.10 6.04 20.20
C ALA A 308 5.44 5.93 18.71
N TYR A 309 4.64 5.14 17.97
CA TYR A 309 4.81 4.97 16.53
C TYR A 309 4.59 6.29 15.76
N GLU A 310 3.49 7.00 16.05
CA GLU A 310 3.14 8.27 15.44
C GLU A 310 4.19 9.35 15.75
N LEU A 311 4.67 9.42 17.00
CA LEU A 311 5.76 10.31 17.41
C LEU A 311 7.05 10.02 16.64
N GLY A 312 7.40 8.73 16.47
CA GLY A 312 8.56 8.31 15.67
C GLY A 312 8.47 8.82 14.24
N VAL A 313 7.29 8.72 13.61
CA VAL A 313 7.08 9.25 12.24
C VAL A 313 7.21 10.78 12.20
N MET A 314 6.66 11.50 13.18
CA MET A 314 6.82 12.96 13.29
C MET A 314 8.30 13.36 13.42
N HIS A 315 9.07 12.64 14.22
CA HIS A 315 10.51 12.90 14.40
C HIS A 315 11.32 12.65 13.13
N THR A 316 11.01 11.59 12.35
CA THR A 316 11.69 11.36 11.05
C THR A 316 11.44 12.50 10.06
N GLN A 317 10.30 13.19 10.18
CA GLN A 317 9.96 14.38 9.42
C GLN A 317 10.52 15.68 10.02
N LYS A 318 11.33 15.60 11.08
CA LYS A 318 11.93 16.74 11.80
C LYS A 318 10.89 17.74 12.33
N LYS A 319 9.66 17.26 12.60
CA LYS A 319 8.58 18.09 13.14
C LYS A 319 8.79 18.31 14.64
N LYS A 320 8.52 19.52 15.11
CA LYS A 320 8.57 19.82 16.54
C LYS A 320 7.40 19.18 17.26
N CYS A 321 7.70 18.38 18.29
CA CYS A 321 6.69 17.69 19.10
C CYS A 321 6.88 18.03 20.58
N LEU A 322 5.76 18.31 21.26
CA LEU A 322 5.69 18.33 22.70
C LEU A 322 5.37 16.92 23.18
N ILE A 323 6.20 16.40 24.09
CA ILE A 323 5.98 15.09 24.69
C ILE A 323 5.51 15.31 26.13
N LEU A 324 4.28 14.88 26.42
CA LEU A 324 3.66 14.97 27.74
C LEU A 324 3.62 13.58 28.38
N LYS A 325 4.22 13.45 29.55
CA LYS A 325 4.25 12.20 30.33
C LYS A 325 3.51 12.39 31.63
N HIS A 326 2.48 11.58 31.89
CA HIS A 326 1.85 11.58 33.20
C HIS A 326 2.82 11.05 34.27
N HIS A 327 2.87 11.70 35.45
CA HIS A 327 3.80 11.38 36.54
C HIS A 327 3.73 9.90 36.96
N SER A 328 2.55 9.27 36.92
CA SER A 328 2.36 7.87 37.35
C SER A 328 2.88 6.84 36.31
N LEU A 329 3.36 7.28 35.15
CA LEU A 329 3.92 6.40 34.15
C LEU A 329 5.41 6.18 34.46
N GLU A 330 5.79 4.96 34.88
CA GLU A 330 7.18 4.67 35.28
C GLU A 330 8.16 4.80 34.12
N LYS A 331 7.78 4.32 32.92
CA LYS A 331 8.65 4.31 31.73
C LYS A 331 7.85 4.72 30.49
N VAL A 332 8.46 5.54 29.66
CA VAL A 332 8.06 5.75 28.26
C VAL A 332 8.89 4.81 27.37
N PRO A 333 8.40 4.45 26.15
CA PRO A 333 8.97 3.37 25.32
C PRO A 333 10.39 3.62 24.81
N PHE A 334 10.84 4.83 24.94
CA PHE A 334 12.17 5.21 24.49
C PHE A 334 13.05 5.44 25.70
N ASP A 335 14.34 5.18 25.60
CA ASP A 335 15.37 5.86 26.40
C ASP A 335 15.36 7.35 26.00
N ILE A 336 14.16 7.98 26.10
CA ILE A 336 14.02 9.41 25.88
C ILE A 336 14.78 10.05 27.02
N VAL A 337 15.84 10.76 26.65
CA VAL A 337 16.60 11.59 27.57
C VAL A 337 15.59 12.43 28.35
N LYS A 338 15.72 12.46 29.67
CA LYS A 338 14.77 13.09 30.61
C LYS A 338 14.37 14.51 30.22
N ASP A 339 15.20 15.19 29.45
CA ASP A 339 14.98 16.55 28.95
C ASP A 339 14.09 16.66 27.72
N LEU A 340 13.63 15.53 27.14
CA LEU A 340 12.79 15.52 25.93
C LEU A 340 11.28 15.46 26.22
N TYR A 341 10.88 15.24 27.45
CA TYR A 341 9.46 15.25 27.81
C TYR A 341 9.17 16.16 29.00
N VAL A 342 7.95 16.68 29.04
CA VAL A 342 7.42 17.43 30.18
C VAL A 342 6.51 16.52 30.99
N GLU A 343 6.83 16.34 32.27
CA GLU A 343 6.00 15.57 33.19
C GLU A 343 4.84 16.43 33.69
N TYR A 344 3.64 15.86 33.72
CA TYR A 344 2.45 16.50 34.24
C TYR A 344 1.71 15.59 35.25
N ASN A 345 0.96 16.21 36.14
CA ASN A 345 0.15 15.54 37.13
C ASN A 345 -1.34 15.82 36.93
N MET A 346 -1.67 17.06 36.61
CA MET A 346 -3.06 17.52 36.39
C MET A 346 -3.18 18.35 35.11
N GLU A 347 -4.36 18.31 34.52
CA GLU A 347 -4.66 19.02 33.26
C GLU A 347 -4.46 20.54 33.34
N ILE A 348 -4.64 21.14 34.51
CA ILE A 348 -4.45 22.59 34.72
C ILE A 348 -3.02 23.07 34.42
N GLU A 349 -2.05 22.18 34.45
CA GLU A 349 -0.65 22.48 34.15
C GLU A 349 -0.42 22.73 32.65
N PHE A 350 -1.35 22.25 31.78
CA PHE A 350 -1.20 22.38 30.33
C PHE A 350 -1.23 23.81 29.83
N GLU A 351 -1.91 24.74 30.53
CA GLU A 351 -1.91 26.14 30.15
C GLU A 351 -0.47 26.68 30.06
N LYS A 352 0.30 26.53 31.14
CA LYS A 352 1.68 26.97 31.20
C LYS A 352 2.61 26.17 30.27
N ILE A 353 2.45 24.86 30.25
CA ILE A 353 3.28 23.98 29.42
C ILE A 353 3.11 24.31 27.93
N LEU A 354 1.87 24.55 27.48
CA LEU A 354 1.60 24.93 26.11
C LEU A 354 2.08 26.35 25.77
N ASP A 355 2.01 27.31 26.72
CA ASP A 355 2.58 28.62 26.55
C ASP A 355 4.10 28.55 26.32
N ASP A 356 4.80 27.86 27.21
CA ASP A 356 6.25 27.72 27.13
C ASP A 356 6.67 27.01 25.82
N TRP A 357 5.95 25.97 25.42
CA TRP A 357 6.21 25.25 24.18
C TRP A 357 5.95 26.10 22.93
N ILE A 358 4.80 26.78 22.86
CA ILE A 358 4.43 27.61 21.70
C ILE A 358 5.40 28.79 21.55
N CYS A 359 5.86 29.40 22.66
CA CYS A 359 6.91 30.44 22.61
C CYS A 359 8.24 29.90 22.06
N SER A 360 8.45 28.60 22.05
CA SER A 360 9.66 27.96 21.51
C SER A 360 9.56 27.62 20.03
N LEU A 361 8.36 27.68 19.42
CA LEU A 361 8.14 27.31 18.02
C LEU A 361 8.68 28.39 17.06
#